data_0e4a5a27afa0ef64ff108a0e15e14e16
#
_entry.id   0e4a5a27afa0ef64ff108a0e15e14e16
#
_cell.length_a   1.000
_cell.length_b   1.000
_cell.length_c   1.000
_cell.angle_alpha   90.00
_cell.angle_beta   90.00
_cell.angle_gamma   90.00
#
_symmetry.space_group_name_H-M   'P 1'
#
loop_
_entity.id
_entity.type
_entity.pdbx_description
1 polymer ?
#
loop_
_entity_poly.entity_id
_entity_poly.type
_entity_poly.pdbx_seq_one_letter_code
_entity_poly.pdbx_strand_id
1 'polypeptide(L)'
;MPEIRFFRFNSHRCNEESEASQHFLAVKENYKFDYPVFLPAGRTHHDNAILLLHGLNERSWSKYLPWAEQLAIQTGRPVILFPIAFHINRAPLDWSNPRSLIGLLNLRKYRYEGDRSVSFANVALSERITESPERFYLSGRQTWDDLTTLFEEIRSGRHPLFNEGCRIDIFAYSIGAFLSQVALMANEKHLFSDSKLFMFCGGSIFRSMCGISRSIMDRAAFDRLQDYYVNRFGCEPESRWHRDSAFEAFFRMIIPERLQEEREHFFHRIRNRIAGVALAKDSVIPYHGVREALGAETTESVITLLDFPFDYSHENPFPLQTKDQTSLSSVFTDLFSRAATFFG
;
A
#
# COMPACT_ATOMS: atom_id res chain seq x y z
N MET A 1 1.86 6.47 26.33
CA MET A 1 1.96 6.63 24.86
C MET A 1 3.17 5.84 24.37
N PRO A 2 3.11 5.19 23.22
CA PRO A 2 4.29 4.56 22.62
C PRO A 2 5.39 5.59 22.34
N GLU A 3 6.64 5.18 22.47
CA GLU A 3 7.80 5.97 22.03
C GLU A 3 7.91 5.89 20.52
N ILE A 4 8.32 6.96 19.85
CA ILE A 4 8.55 6.95 18.40
C ILE A 4 10.05 7.11 18.14
N ARG A 5 10.64 6.15 17.45
CA ARG A 5 12.03 6.23 16.97
C ARG A 5 12.08 6.25 15.46
N PHE A 6 13.02 7.02 14.94
CA PHE A 6 13.25 7.13 13.50
C PHE A 6 14.51 6.38 13.11
N PHE A 7 14.41 5.61 12.02
CA PHE A 7 15.53 4.86 11.47
C PHE A 7 15.78 5.27 10.03
N ARG A 8 17.06 5.37 9.66
CA ARG A 8 17.47 5.69 8.31
C ARG A 8 17.47 4.41 7.46
N PHE A 9 16.85 4.49 6.29
CA PHE A 9 16.92 3.46 5.26
C PHE A 9 17.67 3.98 4.03
N ASN A 10 18.54 3.14 3.47
CA ASN A 10 19.22 3.40 2.21
C ASN A 10 18.72 2.37 1.20
N SER A 11 17.85 2.81 0.32
CA SER A 11 17.29 1.97 -0.74
C SER A 11 18.32 1.76 -1.85
N HIS A 12 18.35 0.58 -2.41
CA HIS A 12 19.16 0.29 -3.60
C HIS A 12 18.43 0.77 -4.86
N ARG A 13 19.17 1.05 -5.92
CA ARG A 13 18.57 1.40 -7.21
C ARG A 13 17.86 0.19 -7.80
N CYS A 14 16.65 0.38 -8.31
CA CYS A 14 15.97 -0.64 -9.09
C CYS A 14 16.79 -0.91 -10.36
N ASN A 15 17.13 -2.18 -10.62
CA ASN A 15 17.94 -2.60 -11.77
C ASN A 15 17.13 -2.70 -13.08
N GLU A 16 15.88 -2.26 -13.08
CA GLU A 16 15.02 -2.25 -14.27
C GLU A 16 15.49 -1.17 -15.26
N GLU A 17 16.03 -1.57 -16.39
CA GLU A 17 16.46 -0.67 -17.47
C GLU A 17 15.25 -0.25 -18.31
N SER A 18 14.61 0.86 -17.98
CA SER A 18 13.59 1.50 -18.82
C SER A 18 13.83 3.01 -18.90
N GLU A 19 13.34 3.67 -19.95
CA GLU A 19 13.36 5.15 -20.02
C GLU A 19 12.67 5.78 -18.81
N ALA A 20 11.62 5.15 -18.30
CA ALA A 20 10.97 5.52 -17.05
C ALA A 20 11.94 5.45 -15.87
N SER A 21 12.86 4.48 -15.83
CA SER A 21 13.86 4.33 -14.77
C SER A 21 14.82 5.53 -14.69
N GLN A 22 15.17 6.17 -15.79
CA GLN A 22 16.07 7.35 -15.78
C GLN A 22 15.45 8.53 -15.01
N HIS A 23 14.15 8.79 -15.17
CA HIS A 23 13.45 9.81 -14.39
C HIS A 23 13.30 9.42 -12.91
N PHE A 24 13.22 8.13 -12.59
CA PHE A 24 13.25 7.63 -11.23
C PHE A 24 14.58 7.88 -10.54
N LEU A 25 15.70 7.75 -11.26
CA LEU A 25 17.04 7.97 -10.73
C LEU A 25 17.29 9.41 -10.27
N ALA A 26 16.48 10.38 -10.72
CA ALA A 26 16.61 11.79 -10.35
C ALA A 26 16.02 12.14 -8.97
N VAL A 27 15.18 11.28 -8.38
CA VAL A 27 14.50 11.54 -7.09
C VAL A 27 15.37 11.05 -5.94
N LYS A 28 16.22 11.92 -5.40
CA LYS A 28 17.18 11.57 -4.33
C LYS A 28 16.50 11.11 -3.04
N GLU A 29 15.38 11.73 -2.69
CA GLU A 29 14.58 11.41 -1.50
C GLU A 29 14.09 9.96 -1.51
N ASN A 30 13.91 9.38 -2.70
CA ASN A 30 13.45 8.01 -2.84
C ASN A 30 14.48 6.97 -2.36
N TYR A 31 15.77 7.31 -2.37
CA TYR A 31 16.85 6.39 -2.03
C TYR A 31 17.38 6.51 -0.61
N LYS A 32 17.14 7.64 0.05
CA LYS A 32 17.61 7.86 1.41
C LYS A 32 16.53 8.57 2.22
N PHE A 33 15.86 7.82 3.07
CA PHE A 33 14.71 8.31 3.83
C PHE A 33 14.70 7.75 5.25
N ASP A 34 13.90 8.38 6.12
CA ASP A 34 13.67 7.90 7.48
C ASP A 34 12.29 7.25 7.58
N TYR A 35 12.18 6.21 8.40
CA TYR A 35 10.91 5.60 8.73
C TYR A 35 10.70 5.55 10.24
N PRO A 36 9.49 5.91 10.74
CA PRO A 36 9.18 5.86 12.15
C PRO A 36 8.77 4.46 12.60
N VAL A 37 9.16 4.11 13.82
CA VAL A 37 8.73 2.90 14.53
C VAL A 37 8.08 3.31 15.84
N PHE A 38 6.82 2.91 16.03
CA PHE A 38 6.09 3.06 17.30
C PHE A 38 6.45 1.91 18.22
N LEU A 39 6.99 2.21 19.39
CA LEU A 39 7.48 1.23 20.34
C LEU A 39 6.55 1.13 21.54
N PRO A 40 6.06 -0.07 21.90
CA PRO A 40 5.37 -0.27 23.15
C PRO A 40 6.34 -0.05 24.34
N ALA A 41 5.79 0.37 25.49
CA ALA A 41 6.60 0.60 26.68
C ALA A 41 7.23 -0.69 27.23
N GLY A 42 8.39 -0.58 27.84
CA GLY A 42 8.94 -1.61 28.73
C GLY A 42 9.88 -2.65 28.13
N ARG A 43 10.12 -2.65 26.80
CA ARG A 43 11.07 -3.57 26.15
C ARG A 43 12.03 -2.84 25.23
N THR A 44 13.27 -3.32 25.17
CA THR A 44 14.33 -2.78 24.30
C THR A 44 14.51 -3.58 23.02
N HIS A 45 14.15 -4.86 23.04
CA HIS A 45 14.20 -5.78 21.88
C HIS A 45 12.92 -6.56 21.76
N HIS A 46 12.57 -6.93 20.53
CA HIS A 46 11.27 -7.52 20.22
C HIS A 46 11.41 -8.71 19.26
N ASP A 47 10.58 -9.76 19.51
CA ASP A 47 10.51 -10.99 18.70
C ASP A 47 9.42 -10.91 17.61
N ASN A 48 8.59 -9.88 17.67
CA ASN A 48 7.48 -9.68 16.74
C ASN A 48 7.33 -8.19 16.43
N ALA A 49 6.98 -7.87 15.20
CA ALA A 49 6.68 -6.51 14.76
C ALA A 49 5.46 -6.49 13.84
N ILE A 50 4.90 -5.30 13.60
CA ILE A 50 3.87 -5.06 12.59
C ILE A 50 4.44 -4.04 11.60
N LEU A 51 4.43 -4.39 10.31
CA LEU A 51 4.66 -3.46 9.21
C LEU A 51 3.34 -2.79 8.84
N LEU A 52 3.27 -1.46 8.83
CA LEU A 52 2.13 -0.70 8.35
C LEU A 52 2.44 -0.09 6.98
N LEU A 53 1.63 -0.47 5.97
CA LEU A 53 1.72 0.04 4.60
C LEU A 53 0.51 0.91 4.27
N HIS A 54 0.80 2.08 3.70
CA HIS A 54 -0.17 3.14 3.41
C HIS A 54 -0.83 3.03 2.02
N GLY A 55 -1.77 3.92 1.72
CA GLY A 55 -2.47 4.04 0.44
C GLY A 55 -1.71 4.84 -0.63
N LEU A 56 -2.26 4.83 -1.87
CA LEU A 56 -1.70 5.57 -3.00
C LEU A 56 -1.82 7.09 -2.80
N ASN A 57 -0.83 7.84 -3.29
CA ASN A 57 -0.74 9.31 -3.25
C ASN A 57 -0.70 9.91 -1.83
N GLU A 58 -0.33 9.14 -0.82
CA GLU A 58 -0.14 9.66 0.53
C GLU A 58 1.09 10.57 0.60
N ARG A 59 0.95 11.69 1.33
CA ARG A 59 1.96 12.76 1.41
C ARG A 59 2.53 12.94 2.81
N SER A 60 1.86 12.37 3.81
CA SER A 60 2.26 12.44 5.22
C SER A 60 1.77 11.23 5.98
N TRP A 61 2.37 11.01 7.14
CA TRP A 61 1.95 9.97 8.09
C TRP A 61 0.72 10.34 8.91
N SER A 62 0.19 11.57 8.82
CA SER A 62 -0.82 12.12 9.75
C SER A 62 -2.03 11.21 9.96
N LYS A 63 -2.55 10.59 8.89
CA LYS A 63 -3.66 9.62 8.96
C LYS A 63 -3.27 8.33 9.71
N TYR A 64 -2.04 7.90 9.58
CA TYR A 64 -1.55 6.60 10.03
C TYR A 64 -0.94 6.62 11.44
N LEU A 65 -0.58 7.81 11.97
CA LEU A 65 -0.04 7.92 13.33
C LEU A 65 -0.99 7.35 14.39
N PRO A 66 -2.29 7.72 14.43
CA PRO A 66 -3.23 7.13 15.39
C PRO A 66 -3.46 5.62 15.14
N TRP A 67 -3.34 5.15 13.88
CA TRP A 67 -3.44 3.72 13.57
C TRP A 67 -2.26 2.93 14.14
N ALA A 68 -1.05 3.45 13.94
CA ALA A 68 0.17 2.83 14.47
C ALA A 68 0.18 2.83 16.00
N GLU A 69 -0.23 3.95 16.63
CA GLU A 69 -0.37 4.05 18.07
C GLU A 69 -1.34 3.00 18.62
N GLN A 70 -2.52 2.88 18.00
CA GLN A 70 -3.55 1.95 18.43
C GLN A 70 -3.10 0.48 18.25
N LEU A 71 -2.47 0.15 17.13
CA LEU A 71 -1.88 -1.18 16.91
C LEU A 71 -0.80 -1.48 17.96
N ALA A 72 0.13 -0.54 18.22
CA ALA A 72 1.19 -0.75 19.21
C ALA A 72 0.65 -0.96 20.62
N ILE A 73 -0.38 -0.20 21.01
CA ILE A 73 -1.03 -0.32 22.33
C ILE A 73 -1.74 -1.67 22.46
N GLN A 74 -2.54 -2.07 21.46
CA GLN A 74 -3.38 -3.26 21.55
C GLN A 74 -2.59 -4.57 21.40
N THR A 75 -1.53 -4.55 20.61
CA THR A 75 -0.73 -5.75 20.36
C THR A 75 0.49 -5.89 21.26
N GLY A 76 0.94 -4.79 21.87
CA GLY A 76 2.21 -4.75 22.59
C GLY A 76 3.42 -4.97 21.68
N ARG A 77 3.30 -4.71 20.37
CA ARG A 77 4.34 -4.93 19.35
C ARG A 77 4.79 -3.60 18.73
N PRO A 78 6.06 -3.47 18.32
CA PRO A 78 6.50 -2.36 17.49
C PRO A 78 5.71 -2.29 16.18
N VAL A 79 5.38 -1.07 15.76
CA VAL A 79 4.72 -0.81 14.48
C VAL A 79 5.64 0.04 13.60
N ILE A 80 6.08 -0.54 12.50
CA ILE A 80 6.98 0.05 11.52
C ILE A 80 6.14 0.72 10.42
N LEU A 81 6.23 2.03 10.26
CA LEU A 81 5.59 2.77 9.17
C LEU A 81 6.59 2.92 8.03
N PHE A 82 6.49 2.06 7.03
CA PHE A 82 7.45 2.06 5.92
C PHE A 82 6.86 2.71 4.67
N PRO A 83 7.49 3.79 4.12
CA PRO A 83 6.94 4.52 3.00
C PRO A 83 7.12 3.75 1.68
N ILE A 84 6.05 3.63 0.91
CA ILE A 84 6.11 3.14 -0.48
C ILE A 84 6.93 4.13 -1.32
N ALA A 85 7.70 3.64 -2.27
CA ALA A 85 8.55 4.46 -3.11
C ALA A 85 7.78 5.63 -3.73
N PHE A 86 8.39 6.82 -3.73
CA PHE A 86 7.82 8.09 -4.23
C PHE A 86 6.62 8.64 -3.45
N HIS A 87 6.39 8.17 -2.22
CA HIS A 87 5.35 8.69 -1.32
C HIS A 87 5.98 9.28 -0.06
N ILE A 88 5.20 10.12 0.63
CA ILE A 88 5.57 10.73 1.93
C ILE A 88 6.96 11.40 1.83
N ASN A 89 7.92 11.01 2.65
CA ASN A 89 9.28 11.57 2.66
C ASN A 89 10.24 10.89 1.65
N ARG A 90 9.72 10.00 0.80
CA ARG A 90 10.42 9.46 -0.39
C ARG A 90 10.09 10.25 -1.66
N ALA A 91 9.34 11.33 -1.53
CA ALA A 91 8.94 12.21 -2.64
C ALA A 91 9.51 13.62 -2.43
N PRO A 92 9.87 14.35 -3.51
CA PRO A 92 10.25 15.75 -3.43
C PRO A 92 9.12 16.59 -2.84
N LEU A 93 9.47 17.56 -2.00
CA LEU A 93 8.50 18.47 -1.39
C LEU A 93 7.65 19.22 -2.42
N ASP A 94 8.21 19.51 -3.60
CA ASP A 94 7.53 20.20 -4.69
C ASP A 94 6.29 19.43 -5.20
N TRP A 95 6.24 18.10 -5.06
CA TRP A 95 5.07 17.32 -5.45
C TRP A 95 3.87 17.48 -4.51
N SER A 96 4.07 18.15 -3.38
CA SER A 96 3.00 18.46 -2.41
C SER A 96 2.86 19.97 -2.15
N ASN A 97 3.75 20.80 -2.68
CA ASN A 97 3.73 22.26 -2.49
C ASN A 97 2.76 22.93 -3.47
N PRO A 98 1.66 23.56 -2.99
CA PRO A 98 0.70 24.24 -3.88
C PRO A 98 1.32 25.30 -4.79
N ARG A 99 2.36 26.01 -4.31
CA ARG A 99 3.04 27.06 -5.11
C ARG A 99 3.76 26.46 -6.30
N SER A 100 4.45 25.33 -6.12
CA SER A 100 5.14 24.62 -7.19
C SER A 100 4.16 23.96 -8.17
N LEU A 101 2.95 23.62 -7.72
CA LEU A 101 1.97 22.87 -8.51
C LEU A 101 0.96 23.75 -9.26
N ILE A 102 0.85 25.06 -8.98
CA ILE A 102 -0.20 25.92 -9.56
C ILE A 102 -0.16 25.94 -11.09
N GLY A 103 1.04 26.06 -11.68
CA GLY A 103 1.22 26.05 -13.14
C GLY A 103 0.79 24.74 -13.76
N LEU A 104 1.23 23.61 -13.17
CA LEU A 104 0.87 22.27 -13.62
C LEU A 104 -0.64 22.02 -13.48
N LEU A 105 -1.26 22.45 -12.37
CA LEU A 105 -2.70 22.33 -12.17
C LEU A 105 -3.50 23.06 -13.24
N ASN A 106 -3.11 24.32 -13.55
CA ASN A 106 -3.79 25.13 -14.56
C ASN A 106 -3.66 24.50 -15.95
N LEU A 107 -2.45 24.07 -16.31
CA LEU A 107 -2.20 23.37 -17.57
C LEU A 107 -3.03 22.09 -17.69
N ARG A 108 -3.10 21.31 -16.62
CA ARG A 108 -3.85 20.05 -16.61
C ARG A 108 -5.34 20.27 -16.68
N LYS A 109 -5.89 21.27 -15.98
CA LYS A 109 -7.30 21.69 -16.11
C LYS A 109 -7.66 22.17 -17.52
N TYR A 110 -6.74 22.88 -18.18
CA TYR A 110 -6.92 23.29 -19.57
C TYR A 110 -6.90 22.09 -20.53
N ARG A 111 -5.94 21.17 -20.34
CA ARG A 111 -5.80 19.96 -21.19
C ARG A 111 -6.98 19.00 -21.05
N TYR A 112 -7.55 18.89 -19.86
CA TYR A 112 -8.65 17.98 -19.52
C TYR A 112 -9.87 18.79 -19.04
N GLU A 113 -10.32 19.71 -19.90
CA GLU A 113 -11.48 20.56 -19.60
C GLU A 113 -12.71 19.72 -19.25
N GLY A 114 -13.42 20.10 -18.16
CA GLY A 114 -14.59 19.38 -17.65
C GLY A 114 -14.29 18.23 -16.69
N ASP A 115 -13.03 17.81 -16.55
CA ASP A 115 -12.66 16.79 -15.55
C ASP A 115 -12.63 17.40 -14.13
N ARG A 116 -13.68 17.08 -13.35
CA ARG A 116 -13.83 17.58 -11.97
C ARG A 116 -12.93 16.86 -10.96
N SER A 117 -12.29 15.77 -11.36
CA SER A 117 -11.36 15.02 -10.48
C SER A 117 -9.98 15.69 -10.38
N VAL A 118 -9.59 16.57 -11.33
CA VAL A 118 -8.32 17.29 -11.29
C VAL A 118 -8.24 18.22 -10.07
N SER A 119 -7.20 18.08 -9.26
CA SER A 119 -7.01 18.83 -8.02
C SER A 119 -5.53 19.05 -7.68
N PHE A 120 -5.23 19.94 -6.73
CA PHE A 120 -3.89 20.06 -6.16
C PHE A 120 -3.39 18.77 -5.51
N ALA A 121 -4.33 17.99 -4.94
CA ALA A 121 -3.96 16.79 -4.22
C ALA A 121 -3.51 15.66 -5.14
N ASN A 122 -3.88 15.65 -6.42
CA ASN A 122 -3.56 14.55 -7.30
C ASN A 122 -2.71 14.93 -8.54
N VAL A 123 -2.56 16.22 -8.83
CA VAL A 123 -1.97 16.69 -10.09
C VAL A 123 -0.56 16.17 -10.33
N ALA A 124 0.28 16.11 -9.30
CA ALA A 124 1.67 15.63 -9.42
C ALA A 124 1.73 14.12 -9.76
N LEU A 125 0.91 13.31 -9.10
CA LEU A 125 0.81 11.89 -9.42
C LEU A 125 0.17 11.68 -10.79
N SER A 126 -0.93 12.39 -11.07
CA SER A 126 -1.68 12.26 -12.32
C SER A 126 -0.83 12.57 -13.54
N GLU A 127 -0.02 13.66 -13.52
CA GLU A 127 0.87 13.97 -14.63
C GLU A 127 1.90 12.87 -14.84
N ARG A 128 2.57 12.45 -13.80
CA ARG A 128 3.61 11.40 -13.85
C ARG A 128 3.09 10.06 -14.37
N ILE A 129 1.89 9.66 -13.95
CA ILE A 129 1.25 8.42 -14.43
C ILE A 129 0.77 8.56 -15.87
N THR A 130 0.27 9.72 -16.26
CA THR A 130 -0.12 9.98 -17.67
C THR A 130 1.08 9.91 -18.61
N GLU A 131 2.22 10.48 -18.19
CA GLU A 131 3.47 10.43 -18.97
C GLU A 131 4.01 9.00 -19.07
N SER A 132 4.04 8.28 -17.95
CA SER A 132 4.66 6.94 -17.85
C SER A 132 3.91 6.08 -16.83
N PRO A 133 2.92 5.30 -17.27
CA PRO A 133 2.15 4.41 -16.39
C PRO A 133 3.02 3.31 -15.74
N GLU A 134 4.16 2.96 -16.33
CA GLU A 134 5.14 2.01 -15.81
C GLU A 134 5.63 2.37 -14.41
N ARG A 135 5.57 3.65 -14.07
CA ARG A 135 5.96 4.16 -12.74
C ARG A 135 5.20 3.49 -11.59
N PHE A 136 3.98 3.02 -11.85
CA PHE A 136 3.21 2.30 -10.84
C PHE A 136 3.89 0.96 -10.48
N TYR A 137 4.24 0.15 -11.48
CA TYR A 137 4.96 -1.11 -11.26
C TYR A 137 6.35 -0.86 -10.65
N LEU A 138 7.12 0.08 -11.20
CA LEU A 138 8.47 0.39 -10.72
C LEU A 138 8.47 0.87 -9.26
N SER A 139 7.47 1.66 -8.85
CA SER A 139 7.29 2.06 -7.45
C SER A 139 7.02 0.85 -6.53
N GLY A 140 6.14 -0.04 -6.97
CA GLY A 140 5.85 -1.28 -6.25
C GLY A 140 7.07 -2.19 -6.18
N ARG A 141 7.77 -2.36 -7.29
CA ARG A 141 8.98 -3.18 -7.40
C ARG A 141 10.09 -2.69 -6.46
N GLN A 142 10.40 -1.41 -6.50
CA GLN A 142 11.41 -0.83 -5.60
C GLN A 142 11.02 -0.98 -4.13
N THR A 143 9.74 -0.79 -3.80
CA THR A 143 9.27 -0.97 -2.43
C THR A 143 9.40 -2.43 -1.99
N TRP A 144 9.11 -3.38 -2.87
CA TRP A 144 9.27 -4.81 -2.58
C TRP A 144 10.73 -5.19 -2.34
N ASP A 145 11.67 -4.68 -3.15
CA ASP A 145 13.12 -4.86 -2.94
C ASP A 145 13.56 -4.29 -1.58
N ASP A 146 13.09 -3.10 -1.23
CA ASP A 146 13.36 -2.44 0.04
C ASP A 146 12.77 -3.22 1.23
N LEU A 147 11.54 -3.72 1.11
CA LEU A 147 10.91 -4.56 2.14
C LEU A 147 11.66 -5.88 2.33
N THR A 148 12.12 -6.50 1.24
CA THR A 148 12.97 -7.70 1.30
C THR A 148 14.24 -7.42 2.10
N THR A 149 14.92 -6.31 1.83
CA THR A 149 16.10 -5.87 2.57
C THR A 149 15.78 -5.60 4.04
N LEU A 150 14.70 -4.89 4.34
CA LEU A 150 14.28 -4.60 5.72
C LEU A 150 13.96 -5.89 6.50
N PHE A 151 13.25 -6.83 5.87
CA PHE A 151 12.93 -8.12 6.50
C PHE A 151 14.19 -8.96 6.77
N GLU A 152 15.17 -8.95 5.85
CA GLU A 152 16.46 -9.61 6.07
C GLU A 152 17.24 -8.99 7.23
N GLU A 153 17.28 -7.65 7.33
CA GLU A 153 17.93 -6.95 8.44
C GLU A 153 17.29 -7.29 9.78
N ILE A 154 15.96 -7.26 9.83
CA ILE A 154 15.20 -7.55 11.05
C ILE A 154 15.37 -9.03 11.44
N ARG A 155 15.14 -9.96 10.52
CA ARG A 155 15.18 -11.39 10.81
C ARG A 155 16.58 -11.92 11.15
N SER A 156 17.62 -11.25 10.66
CA SER A 156 19.01 -11.58 11.02
C SER A 156 19.51 -10.90 12.30
N GLY A 157 18.65 -10.17 13.02
CA GLY A 157 19.03 -9.46 14.24
C GLY A 157 19.97 -8.27 14.02
N ARG A 158 20.18 -7.82 12.77
CA ARG A 158 21.00 -6.64 12.48
C ARG A 158 20.31 -5.32 12.80
N HIS A 159 18.99 -5.31 12.83
CA HIS A 159 18.22 -4.12 13.20
C HIS A 159 18.24 -3.94 14.72
N PRO A 160 18.53 -2.72 15.25
CA PRO A 160 18.81 -2.51 16.69
C PRO A 160 17.61 -2.73 17.64
N LEU A 161 16.40 -2.91 17.12
CA LEU A 161 15.18 -3.12 17.91
C LEU A 161 14.72 -4.57 17.95
N PHE A 162 15.22 -5.44 17.08
CA PHE A 162 14.63 -6.76 16.89
C PHE A 162 15.63 -7.88 17.13
N ASN A 163 15.16 -8.93 17.78
CA ASN A 163 15.91 -10.16 17.96
C ASN A 163 16.01 -10.94 16.63
N GLU A 164 17.01 -11.78 16.52
CA GLU A 164 17.13 -12.74 15.41
C GLU A 164 15.87 -13.63 15.32
N GLY A 165 15.38 -13.86 14.11
CA GLY A 165 14.13 -14.60 13.88
C GLY A 165 12.84 -13.81 14.14
N CYS A 166 12.92 -12.50 14.40
CA CYS A 166 11.74 -11.65 14.62
C CYS A 166 10.71 -11.84 13.50
N ARG A 167 9.47 -12.15 13.89
CA ARG A 167 8.33 -12.29 12.96
C ARG A 167 7.74 -10.92 12.67
N ILE A 168 7.46 -10.64 11.40
CA ILE A 168 6.87 -9.40 10.94
C ILE A 168 5.50 -9.69 10.33
N ASP A 169 4.44 -9.23 10.98
CA ASP A 169 3.09 -9.26 10.45
C ASP A 169 2.79 -7.94 9.72
N ILE A 170 1.79 -7.89 8.84
CA ILE A 170 1.55 -6.74 7.96
C ILE A 170 0.12 -6.22 8.17
N PHE A 171 -0.02 -4.96 8.54
CA PHE A 171 -1.26 -4.20 8.44
C PHE A 171 -1.18 -3.31 7.21
N ALA A 172 -2.07 -3.51 6.25
CA ALA A 172 -1.96 -2.85 4.96
C ALA A 172 -3.28 -2.20 4.53
N TYR A 173 -3.17 -0.97 4.03
CA TYR A 173 -4.30 -0.17 3.58
C TYR A 173 -4.22 0.08 2.08
N SER A 174 -5.35 -0.13 1.37
CA SER A 174 -5.48 0.23 -0.04
C SER A 174 -4.39 -0.42 -0.91
N ILE A 175 -3.59 0.37 -1.63
CA ILE A 175 -2.51 -0.13 -2.48
C ILE A 175 -1.41 -0.85 -1.67
N GLY A 176 -1.25 -0.52 -0.39
CA GLY A 176 -0.37 -1.26 0.52
C GLY A 176 -0.80 -2.72 0.66
N ALA A 177 -2.11 -3.01 0.66
CA ALA A 177 -2.63 -4.37 0.67
C ALA A 177 -2.31 -5.11 -0.64
N PHE A 178 -2.46 -4.44 -1.78
CA PHE A 178 -2.08 -4.99 -3.08
C PHE A 178 -0.59 -5.37 -3.12
N LEU A 179 0.29 -4.45 -2.69
CA LEU A 179 1.72 -4.71 -2.57
C LEU A 179 2.01 -5.90 -1.63
N SER A 180 1.30 -5.98 -0.51
CA SER A 180 1.47 -7.07 0.47
C SER A 180 1.03 -8.42 -0.10
N GLN A 181 -0.06 -8.47 -0.89
CA GLN A 181 -0.49 -9.68 -1.58
C GLN A 181 0.57 -10.16 -2.59
N VAL A 182 1.16 -9.22 -3.35
CA VAL A 182 2.27 -9.52 -4.27
C VAL A 182 3.48 -10.05 -3.49
N ALA A 183 3.85 -9.41 -2.37
CA ALA A 183 4.97 -9.83 -1.54
C ALA A 183 4.79 -11.24 -0.96
N LEU A 184 3.59 -11.55 -0.44
CA LEU A 184 3.27 -12.90 0.07
C LEU A 184 3.31 -13.95 -1.04
N MET A 185 2.88 -13.61 -2.25
CA MET A 185 2.86 -14.52 -3.38
C MET A 185 4.25 -14.75 -3.98
N ALA A 186 5.05 -13.70 -4.11
CA ALA A 186 6.43 -13.77 -4.57
C ALA A 186 7.32 -14.51 -3.57
N ASN A 187 7.19 -14.18 -2.28
CA ASN A 187 7.83 -14.77 -1.10
C ASN A 187 9.29 -15.22 -1.32
N GLU A 188 10.09 -14.38 -1.96
CA GLU A 188 11.48 -14.66 -2.22
C GLU A 188 12.23 -14.87 -0.92
N LYS A 189 13.17 -15.79 -0.93
CA LYS A 189 13.96 -16.19 0.24
C LYS A 189 13.12 -16.61 1.45
N HIS A 190 11.84 -16.92 1.25
CA HIS A 190 10.91 -17.33 2.30
C HIS A 190 10.71 -16.31 3.43
N LEU A 191 10.97 -15.02 3.18
CA LEU A 191 10.94 -13.97 4.19
C LEU A 191 9.53 -13.69 4.73
N PHE A 192 8.50 -13.94 3.91
CA PHE A 192 7.09 -13.70 4.24
C PHE A 192 6.32 -14.97 4.62
N SER A 193 7.02 -16.11 4.82
CA SER A 193 6.36 -17.42 5.03
C SER A 193 5.50 -17.46 6.29
N ASP A 194 5.90 -16.75 7.35
CA ASP A 194 5.23 -16.74 8.66
C ASP A 194 4.39 -15.46 8.87
N SER A 195 4.45 -14.50 7.94
CA SER A 195 3.75 -13.24 8.08
C SER A 195 2.24 -13.42 7.95
N LYS A 196 1.50 -12.80 8.87
CA LYS A 196 0.06 -12.58 8.75
C LYS A 196 -0.19 -11.24 8.06
N LEU A 197 -1.24 -11.14 7.25
CA LEU A 197 -1.67 -9.93 6.54
C LEU A 197 -3.08 -9.55 6.95
N PHE A 198 -3.25 -8.38 7.56
CA PHE A 198 -4.54 -7.75 7.77
C PHE A 198 -4.74 -6.63 6.75
N MET A 199 -5.77 -6.74 5.91
CA MET A 199 -6.11 -5.79 4.86
C MET A 199 -7.25 -4.88 5.30
N PHE A 200 -7.07 -3.57 5.21
CA PHE A 200 -8.12 -2.59 5.43
C PHE A 200 -8.36 -1.79 4.16
N CYS A 201 -9.60 -1.77 3.65
CA CYS A 201 -9.98 -1.14 2.38
C CYS A 201 -9.00 -1.52 1.26
N GLY A 202 -8.70 -2.81 1.13
CA GLY A 202 -7.67 -3.31 0.21
C GLY A 202 -7.92 -4.75 -0.20
N GLY A 203 -7.03 -5.27 -1.03
CA GLY A 203 -7.04 -6.69 -1.43
C GLY A 203 -7.70 -6.99 -2.77
N SER A 204 -8.16 -5.98 -3.53
CA SER A 204 -8.79 -6.15 -4.85
C SER A 204 -7.79 -6.53 -5.94
N ILE A 205 -8.28 -7.22 -6.97
CA ILE A 205 -7.58 -7.32 -8.26
C ILE A 205 -7.44 -5.93 -8.89
N PHE A 206 -6.35 -5.67 -9.62
CA PHE A 206 -6.04 -4.33 -10.16
C PHE A 206 -7.15 -3.80 -11.07
N ARG A 207 -7.64 -4.60 -12.02
CA ARG A 207 -8.68 -4.19 -12.99
C ARG A 207 -9.95 -3.65 -12.34
N SER A 208 -10.31 -4.14 -11.17
CA SER A 208 -11.54 -3.77 -10.47
C SER A 208 -11.37 -2.61 -9.49
N MET A 209 -10.16 -2.05 -9.36
CA MET A 209 -9.92 -0.82 -8.62
C MET A 209 -10.37 0.40 -9.42
N CYS A 210 -10.80 1.46 -8.72
CA CYS A 210 -11.11 2.76 -9.32
C CYS A 210 -10.41 3.89 -8.55
N GLY A 211 -9.26 4.32 -9.06
CA GLY A 211 -8.47 5.39 -8.44
C GLY A 211 -8.92 6.81 -8.74
N ILE A 212 -10.04 7.02 -9.46
CA ILE A 212 -10.52 8.35 -9.85
C ILE A 212 -11.06 9.09 -8.64
N SER A 213 -10.30 10.03 -8.13
CA SER A 213 -10.73 10.91 -7.05
C SER A 213 -9.88 12.18 -6.98
N ARG A 214 -10.39 13.19 -6.28
CA ARG A 214 -9.63 14.43 -6.05
C ARG A 214 -8.39 14.23 -5.18
N SER A 215 -8.29 13.10 -4.48
CA SER A 215 -7.18 12.79 -3.58
C SER A 215 -6.16 11.80 -4.17
N ILE A 216 -6.57 10.93 -5.09
CA ILE A 216 -5.71 9.87 -5.62
C ILE A 216 -5.17 10.26 -6.98
N MET A 217 -5.99 10.16 -8.05
CA MET A 217 -5.62 10.59 -9.41
C MET A 217 -6.84 11.03 -10.20
N ASP A 218 -6.64 11.86 -11.23
CA ASP A 218 -7.70 12.24 -12.12
C ASP A 218 -8.03 11.16 -13.15
N ARG A 219 -9.14 11.36 -13.87
CA ARG A 219 -9.65 10.38 -14.84
C ARG A 219 -8.63 10.06 -15.93
N ALA A 220 -7.98 11.07 -16.50
CA ALA A 220 -7.03 10.86 -17.61
C ALA A 220 -5.84 9.99 -17.18
N ALA A 221 -5.32 10.19 -15.98
CA ALA A 221 -4.25 9.36 -15.43
C ALA A 221 -4.74 7.93 -15.13
N PHE A 222 -5.95 7.80 -14.59
CA PHE A 222 -6.52 6.50 -14.27
C PHE A 222 -6.79 5.68 -15.54
N ASP A 223 -7.41 6.27 -16.55
CA ASP A 223 -7.70 5.60 -17.82
C ASP A 223 -6.41 5.16 -18.52
N ARG A 224 -5.36 6.00 -18.48
CA ARG A 224 -4.03 5.65 -18.99
C ARG A 224 -3.39 4.49 -18.24
N LEU A 225 -3.52 4.48 -16.92
CA LEU A 225 -3.01 3.42 -16.04
C LEU A 225 -3.71 2.09 -16.33
N GLN A 226 -5.04 2.11 -16.39
CA GLN A 226 -5.88 0.93 -16.68
C GLN A 226 -5.56 0.36 -18.07
N ASP A 227 -5.56 1.19 -19.11
CA ASP A 227 -5.25 0.74 -20.46
C ASP A 227 -3.88 0.06 -20.52
N TYR A 228 -2.87 0.65 -19.89
CA TYR A 228 -1.52 0.09 -19.91
C TYR A 228 -1.46 -1.28 -19.24
N TYR A 229 -1.93 -1.40 -17.98
CA TYR A 229 -1.77 -2.67 -17.25
C TYR A 229 -2.72 -3.77 -17.72
N VAL A 230 -3.95 -3.43 -18.08
CA VAL A 230 -4.93 -4.43 -18.53
C VAL A 230 -4.62 -4.92 -19.95
N ASN A 231 -4.25 -4.01 -20.85
CA ASN A 231 -4.18 -4.33 -22.28
C ASN A 231 -2.75 -4.50 -22.82
N ARG A 232 -1.72 -3.87 -22.22
CA ARG A 232 -0.37 -3.77 -22.81
C ARG A 232 0.72 -4.43 -21.99
N PHE A 233 0.70 -4.32 -20.68
CA PHE A 233 1.79 -4.76 -19.81
C PHE A 233 2.23 -6.22 -20.03
N GLY A 234 1.27 -7.13 -20.31
CA GLY A 234 1.56 -8.53 -20.60
C GLY A 234 2.05 -8.81 -22.02
N CYS A 235 1.93 -7.83 -22.94
CA CYS A 235 2.33 -7.95 -24.34
C CYS A 235 3.71 -7.32 -24.62
N GLU A 236 4.35 -6.75 -23.60
CA GLU A 236 5.66 -6.13 -23.71
C GLU A 236 6.75 -7.18 -24.00
N PRO A 237 7.81 -6.80 -24.73
CA PRO A 237 8.94 -7.70 -24.97
C PRO A 237 9.50 -8.27 -23.66
N GLU A 238 9.89 -9.53 -23.62
CA GLU A 238 10.46 -10.18 -22.43
C GLU A 238 11.70 -9.47 -21.88
N SER A 239 12.45 -8.80 -22.73
CA SER A 239 13.63 -8.03 -22.35
C SER A 239 13.31 -6.75 -21.58
N ARG A 240 12.03 -6.28 -21.55
CA ARG A 240 11.69 -5.00 -20.89
C ARG A 240 11.60 -5.13 -19.38
N TRP A 241 11.16 -6.28 -18.88
CA TRP A 241 10.95 -6.51 -17.46
C TRP A 241 11.69 -7.76 -16.99
N HIS A 242 12.35 -7.64 -15.85
CA HIS A 242 12.92 -8.83 -15.21
C HIS A 242 11.77 -9.71 -14.67
N ARG A 243 11.52 -10.83 -15.33
CA ARG A 243 10.43 -11.78 -15.01
C ARG A 243 10.83 -12.72 -13.89
N ASP A 244 10.89 -12.20 -12.68
CA ASP A 244 11.11 -12.97 -11.46
C ASP A 244 9.79 -13.24 -10.71
N SER A 245 9.90 -13.78 -9.49
CA SER A 245 8.76 -14.10 -8.64
C SER A 245 7.87 -12.88 -8.33
N ALA A 246 8.46 -11.68 -8.18
CA ALA A 246 7.71 -10.46 -7.91
C ALA A 246 6.93 -9.98 -9.15
N PHE A 247 7.55 -10.04 -10.33
CA PHE A 247 6.87 -9.76 -11.59
C PHE A 247 5.69 -10.72 -11.80
N GLU A 248 5.90 -12.02 -11.66
CA GLU A 248 4.86 -13.02 -11.85
C GLU A 248 3.71 -12.87 -10.86
N ALA A 249 4.02 -12.56 -9.59
CA ALA A 249 3.01 -12.28 -8.58
C ALA A 249 2.18 -11.03 -8.92
N PHE A 250 2.84 -9.94 -9.31
CA PHE A 250 2.16 -8.72 -9.76
C PHE A 250 1.29 -9.00 -11.00
N PHE A 251 1.82 -9.73 -11.98
CA PHE A 251 1.15 -10.05 -13.22
C PHE A 251 -0.16 -10.83 -13.00
N ARG A 252 -0.17 -11.77 -12.03
CA ARG A 252 -1.37 -12.53 -11.62
C ARG A 252 -2.44 -11.68 -10.96
N MET A 253 -2.06 -10.54 -10.40
CA MET A 253 -2.98 -9.62 -9.68
C MET A 253 -3.56 -8.53 -10.59
N ILE A 254 -3.29 -8.52 -11.92
CA ILE A 254 -3.77 -7.45 -12.81
C ILE A 254 -5.22 -7.67 -13.24
N ILE A 255 -5.55 -8.84 -13.78
CA ILE A 255 -6.90 -9.17 -14.27
C ILE A 255 -7.39 -10.49 -13.68
N PRO A 256 -8.70 -10.63 -13.41
CA PRO A 256 -9.26 -11.81 -12.74
C PRO A 256 -8.95 -13.13 -13.44
N GLU A 257 -9.06 -13.17 -14.77
CA GLU A 257 -8.93 -14.37 -15.57
C GLU A 257 -7.48 -14.89 -15.67
N ARG A 258 -6.51 -14.04 -15.31
CA ARG A 258 -5.10 -14.39 -15.43
C ARG A 258 -4.64 -15.31 -14.31
N LEU A 259 -4.32 -16.55 -14.65
CA LEU A 259 -3.89 -17.58 -13.69
C LEU A 259 -4.82 -17.60 -12.47
N GLN A 260 -6.14 -17.57 -12.72
CA GLN A 260 -7.16 -17.45 -11.68
C GLN A 260 -7.08 -18.60 -10.67
N GLU A 261 -7.03 -19.84 -11.16
CA GLU A 261 -7.02 -21.02 -10.30
C GLU A 261 -5.80 -21.05 -9.39
N GLU A 262 -4.61 -20.74 -9.91
CA GLU A 262 -3.37 -20.73 -9.13
C GLU A 262 -3.38 -19.58 -8.10
N ARG A 263 -3.92 -18.41 -8.45
CA ARG A 263 -4.05 -17.28 -7.53
C ARG A 263 -5.03 -17.57 -6.40
N GLU A 264 -6.22 -18.04 -6.73
CA GLU A 264 -7.25 -18.39 -5.73
C GLU A 264 -6.78 -19.55 -4.84
N HIS A 265 -6.16 -20.57 -5.41
CA HIS A 265 -5.55 -21.67 -4.65
C HIS A 265 -4.46 -21.17 -3.69
N PHE A 266 -3.61 -20.24 -4.14
CA PHE A 266 -2.60 -19.63 -3.27
C PHE A 266 -3.25 -18.96 -2.06
N PHE A 267 -4.24 -18.08 -2.26
CA PHE A 267 -4.90 -17.37 -1.16
C PHE A 267 -5.70 -18.32 -0.27
N HIS A 268 -6.36 -19.33 -0.83
CA HIS A 268 -7.05 -20.35 -0.06
C HIS A 268 -6.08 -21.13 0.87
N ARG A 269 -4.91 -21.48 0.37
CA ARG A 269 -3.88 -22.18 1.16
C ARG A 269 -3.37 -21.36 2.33
N ILE A 270 -3.29 -20.03 2.20
CA ILE A 270 -2.82 -19.14 3.27
C ILE A 270 -3.95 -18.43 4.02
N ARG A 271 -5.22 -18.86 3.87
CA ARG A 271 -6.39 -18.16 4.41
C ARG A 271 -6.35 -17.95 5.93
N ASN A 272 -5.66 -18.79 6.67
CA ASN A 272 -5.44 -18.64 8.12
C ASN A 272 -4.39 -17.56 8.46
N ARG A 273 -3.69 -17.04 7.47
CA ARG A 273 -2.70 -15.95 7.61
C ARG A 273 -3.16 -14.65 6.98
N ILE A 274 -4.37 -14.59 6.44
CA ILE A 274 -4.95 -13.37 5.88
C ILE A 274 -6.29 -13.08 6.54
N ALA A 275 -6.53 -11.81 6.83
CA ALA A 275 -7.82 -11.29 7.29
C ALA A 275 -7.99 -9.87 6.80
N GLY A 276 -9.19 -9.32 6.90
CA GLY A 276 -9.37 -7.91 6.55
C GLY A 276 -10.78 -7.39 6.75
N VAL A 277 -10.90 -6.08 6.52
CA VAL A 277 -12.17 -5.36 6.51
C VAL A 277 -12.29 -4.58 5.20
N ALA A 278 -13.35 -4.85 4.47
CA ALA A 278 -13.81 -4.05 3.34
C ALA A 278 -14.98 -3.16 3.77
N LEU A 279 -15.13 -2.00 3.16
CA LEU A 279 -16.23 -1.08 3.45
C LEU A 279 -17.26 -1.08 2.31
N ALA A 280 -18.53 -1.15 2.66
CA ALA A 280 -19.63 -1.32 1.71
C ALA A 280 -19.74 -0.18 0.68
N LYS A 281 -19.38 1.06 1.08
CA LYS A 281 -19.39 2.25 0.21
C LYS A 281 -18.01 2.58 -0.38
N ASP A 282 -17.04 1.68 -0.28
CA ASP A 282 -15.73 1.88 -0.88
C ASP A 282 -15.82 1.69 -2.41
N SER A 283 -15.76 2.80 -3.13
CA SER A 283 -15.80 2.81 -4.60
C SER A 283 -14.42 2.70 -5.25
N VAL A 284 -13.34 2.84 -4.47
CA VAL A 284 -11.95 2.72 -4.95
C VAL A 284 -11.50 1.26 -4.93
N ILE A 285 -11.73 0.57 -3.81
CA ILE A 285 -11.46 -0.85 -3.64
C ILE A 285 -12.76 -1.60 -3.35
N PRO A 286 -13.57 -1.87 -4.38
CA PRO A 286 -14.88 -2.48 -4.19
C PRO A 286 -14.77 -3.95 -3.76
N TYR A 287 -15.69 -4.39 -2.91
CA TYR A 287 -15.71 -5.75 -2.35
C TYR A 287 -15.70 -6.86 -3.42
N HIS A 288 -16.38 -6.65 -4.58
CA HIS A 288 -16.36 -7.62 -5.66
C HIS A 288 -14.93 -7.83 -6.22
N GLY A 289 -14.12 -6.77 -6.30
CA GLY A 289 -12.74 -6.87 -6.75
C GLY A 289 -11.84 -7.64 -5.75
N VAL A 290 -12.18 -7.63 -4.46
CA VAL A 290 -11.53 -8.50 -3.46
C VAL A 290 -11.92 -9.96 -3.70
N ARG A 291 -13.19 -10.23 -4.03
CA ARG A 291 -13.64 -11.59 -4.39
C ARG A 291 -12.97 -12.12 -5.66
N GLU A 292 -12.73 -11.27 -6.64
CA GLU A 292 -12.00 -11.61 -7.86
C GLU A 292 -10.52 -11.90 -7.59
N ALA A 293 -9.92 -11.26 -6.58
CA ALA A 293 -8.53 -11.51 -6.20
C ALA A 293 -8.34 -12.80 -5.42
N LEU A 294 -9.15 -13.02 -4.37
CA LEU A 294 -8.95 -14.09 -3.40
C LEU A 294 -9.78 -15.35 -3.70
N GLY A 295 -10.76 -15.25 -4.61
CA GLY A 295 -11.83 -16.24 -4.77
C GLY A 295 -12.97 -16.02 -3.77
N ALA A 296 -14.20 -16.42 -4.15
CA ALA A 296 -15.40 -16.16 -3.39
C ALA A 296 -15.35 -16.78 -1.98
N GLU A 297 -15.07 -18.09 -1.91
CA GLU A 297 -15.02 -18.84 -0.64
C GLU A 297 -13.97 -18.29 0.33
N THR A 298 -12.76 -18.03 -0.18
CA THR A 298 -11.68 -17.45 0.64
C THR A 298 -12.09 -16.08 1.17
N THR A 299 -12.64 -15.21 0.30
CA THR A 299 -13.06 -13.86 0.70
C THR A 299 -14.11 -13.89 1.81
N GLU A 300 -15.14 -14.73 1.69
CA GLU A 300 -16.20 -14.88 2.67
C GLU A 300 -15.67 -15.39 4.03
N SER A 301 -14.59 -16.15 4.01
CA SER A 301 -13.98 -16.69 5.24
C SER A 301 -13.04 -15.71 5.95
N VAL A 302 -12.41 -14.76 5.22
CA VAL A 302 -11.33 -13.93 5.77
C VAL A 302 -11.60 -12.42 5.74
N ILE A 303 -12.59 -11.94 4.95
CA ILE A 303 -12.91 -10.52 4.83
C ILE A 303 -14.27 -10.20 5.41
N THR A 304 -14.29 -9.32 6.40
CA THR A 304 -15.53 -8.78 6.94
C THR A 304 -15.95 -7.53 6.13
N LEU A 305 -17.16 -7.54 5.57
CA LEU A 305 -17.74 -6.36 4.92
C LEU A 305 -18.49 -5.54 5.97
N LEU A 306 -18.09 -4.28 6.16
CA LEU A 306 -18.71 -3.35 7.12
C LEU A 306 -19.30 -2.13 6.40
N ASP A 307 -20.40 -1.60 6.94
CA ASP A 307 -20.91 -0.26 6.61
C ASP A 307 -20.88 0.58 7.89
N PHE A 308 -20.07 1.63 7.91
CA PHE A 308 -19.96 2.46 9.10
C PHE A 308 -21.21 3.35 9.27
N PRO A 309 -21.63 3.65 10.50
CA PRO A 309 -22.85 4.43 10.78
C PRO A 309 -22.70 5.94 10.55
N PHE A 310 -21.63 6.37 9.88
CA PHE A 310 -21.34 7.75 9.51
C PHE A 310 -20.83 7.82 8.06
N ASP A 311 -20.79 9.03 7.49
CA ASP A 311 -20.28 9.24 6.15
C ASP A 311 -18.75 9.02 6.13
N TYR A 312 -18.29 8.20 5.18
CA TYR A 312 -16.89 7.90 4.97
C TYR A 312 -16.57 7.76 3.48
N SER A 313 -15.31 7.86 3.14
CA SER A 313 -14.80 7.52 1.82
C SER A 313 -13.58 6.60 1.93
N HIS A 314 -13.17 6.03 0.81
CA HIS A 314 -11.93 5.26 0.76
C HIS A 314 -10.75 6.05 1.32
N GLU A 315 -10.57 7.31 0.89
CA GLU A 315 -9.43 8.13 1.28
C GLU A 315 -9.51 8.62 2.74
N ASN A 316 -10.71 8.65 3.30
CA ASN A 316 -10.96 9.11 4.67
C ASN A 316 -11.97 8.20 5.38
N PRO A 317 -11.56 6.97 5.76
CA PRO A 317 -12.45 6.02 6.41
C PRO A 317 -12.85 6.43 7.84
N PHE A 318 -12.07 7.32 8.47
CA PHE A 318 -12.32 7.86 9.81
C PHE A 318 -12.31 9.40 9.77
N PRO A 319 -13.38 10.05 9.31
CA PRO A 319 -13.43 11.50 9.14
C PRO A 319 -13.48 12.22 10.49
N LEU A 320 -12.50 13.08 10.79
CA LEU A 320 -12.43 13.84 12.04
C LEU A 320 -13.60 14.82 12.23
N GLN A 321 -14.28 15.22 11.15
CA GLN A 321 -15.37 16.19 11.17
C GLN A 321 -16.77 15.55 11.20
N THR A 322 -16.89 14.27 11.55
CA THR A 322 -18.20 13.65 11.75
C THR A 322 -18.93 14.22 12.97
N LYS A 323 -20.26 14.34 12.89
CA LYS A 323 -21.11 14.77 14.03
C LYS A 323 -21.18 13.69 15.12
N ASP A 324 -21.01 12.43 14.75
CA ASP A 324 -21.05 11.27 15.64
C ASP A 324 -19.65 10.77 15.99
N GLN A 325 -18.98 11.51 16.88
CA GLN A 325 -17.64 11.17 17.38
C GLN A 325 -17.64 9.88 18.22
N THR A 326 -18.75 9.56 18.87
CA THR A 326 -18.87 8.34 19.70
C THR A 326 -18.83 7.11 18.82
N SER A 327 -19.64 7.07 17.77
CA SER A 327 -19.64 5.97 16.79
C SER A 327 -18.29 5.88 16.09
N LEU A 328 -17.66 6.99 15.71
CA LEU A 328 -16.34 7.00 15.09
C LEU A 328 -15.28 6.36 15.99
N SER A 329 -15.22 6.76 17.28
CA SER A 329 -14.29 6.19 18.24
C SER A 329 -14.52 4.69 18.45
N SER A 330 -15.77 4.26 18.54
CA SER A 330 -16.14 2.85 18.71
C SER A 330 -15.72 2.01 17.50
N VAL A 331 -16.05 2.46 16.28
CA VAL A 331 -15.70 1.78 15.03
C VAL A 331 -14.19 1.74 14.82
N PHE A 332 -13.48 2.83 15.13
CA PHE A 332 -12.03 2.89 15.08
C PHE A 332 -11.41 1.85 16.04
N THR A 333 -11.86 1.82 17.28
CA THR A 333 -11.36 0.85 18.27
C THR A 333 -11.67 -0.59 17.85
N ASP A 334 -12.88 -0.88 17.35
CA ASP A 334 -13.28 -2.21 16.91
C ASP A 334 -12.40 -2.70 15.74
N LEU A 335 -12.13 -1.85 14.73
CA LEU A 335 -11.27 -2.22 13.61
C LEU A 335 -9.87 -2.66 14.08
N PHE A 336 -9.23 -1.86 14.93
CA PHE A 336 -7.89 -2.18 15.41
C PHE A 336 -7.86 -3.34 16.40
N SER A 337 -8.95 -3.56 17.16
CA SER A 337 -9.12 -4.75 18.00
C SER A 337 -9.23 -6.03 17.17
N ARG A 338 -9.93 -5.99 16.03
CA ARG A 338 -9.97 -7.13 15.08
C ARG A 338 -8.58 -7.44 14.53
N ALA A 339 -7.83 -6.42 14.13
CA ALA A 339 -6.47 -6.59 13.65
C ALA A 339 -5.55 -7.14 14.76
N ALA A 340 -5.64 -6.61 15.97
CA ALA A 340 -4.85 -7.08 17.12
C ALA A 340 -5.17 -8.53 17.47
N THR A 341 -6.45 -8.91 17.51
CA THR A 341 -6.89 -10.29 17.76
C THR A 341 -6.36 -11.24 16.68
N PHE A 342 -6.37 -10.83 15.43
CA PHE A 342 -5.86 -11.63 14.32
C PHE A 342 -4.35 -11.84 14.41
N PHE A 343 -3.60 -10.81 14.79
CA PHE A 343 -2.14 -10.90 14.93
C PHE A 343 -1.73 -11.73 16.16
N GLY A 344 -2.53 -11.76 17.17
CA GLY A 344 -2.57 -12.49 18.46
C GLY A 344 -1.57 -13.44 18.85
#